data_d3e74774f3d6259f794c51341532ee13
#
_entry.id   d3e74774f3d6259f794c51341532ee13
#
_cell.length_a   1.000
_cell.length_b   1.000
_cell.length_c   1.000
_cell.angle_alpha   90.00
_cell.angle_beta   90.00
_cell.angle_gamma   90.00
#
_symmetry.space_group_name_H-M   'P 1'
#
loop_
_entity.id
_entity.type
_entity.pdbx_description
1 polymer ?
#
loop_
_entity_poly.entity_id
_entity_poly.type
_entity_poly.pdbx_seq_one_letter_code
_entity_poly.pdbx_strand_id
1 'polypeptide(L)'
;SLKKCFMGSNANWARFTTLLSKAIKACREVCPAAKIILHTERVAQPDVMTNFYNEMQKAKVDYDIIGLSYYPYFHGYLSVLETAITKAETTFADKDIMIVETGYPYAWAVPGSTIDYSKTYSYSDDGQAAFTKDMIKMLNRHQKVTGLFWWWMEYNAKNTSLSGWYNAPLFDSRTGKATKAMD
;
A
#
# COMPACT_ATOMS: atom_id res chain seq x y z
N SER A 1 -8.98 8.29 -18.69
CA SER A 1 -8.25 7.87 -17.50
C SER A 1 -8.50 8.83 -16.34
N LEU A 2 -8.36 8.37 -15.10
CA LEU A 2 -8.47 9.21 -13.89
C LEU A 2 -7.56 10.44 -13.96
N LYS A 3 -6.34 10.30 -14.50
CA LYS A 3 -5.44 11.42 -14.74
C LYS A 3 -6.08 12.52 -15.60
N LYS A 4 -6.75 12.15 -16.68
CA LYS A 4 -7.43 13.10 -17.56
C LYS A 4 -8.63 13.76 -16.88
N CYS A 5 -9.32 13.03 -16.02
CA CYS A 5 -10.47 13.53 -15.25
C CYS A 5 -10.05 14.54 -14.18
N PHE A 6 -9.03 14.21 -13.39
CA PHE A 6 -8.61 15.03 -12.24
C PHE A 6 -7.56 16.08 -12.56
N MET A 7 -6.67 15.83 -13.52
CA MET A 7 -5.58 16.73 -13.87
C MET A 7 -5.75 17.42 -15.22
N GLY A 8 -6.68 16.95 -16.07
CA GLY A 8 -6.81 17.38 -17.45
C GLY A 8 -5.71 16.81 -18.36
N SER A 9 -5.54 17.37 -19.55
CA SER A 9 -4.59 16.87 -20.56
C SER A 9 -3.13 17.09 -20.18
N ASN A 10 -2.81 18.10 -19.36
CA ASN A 10 -1.46 18.59 -19.08
C ASN A 10 -1.01 18.36 -17.63
N ALA A 11 -1.42 17.27 -16.97
CA ALA A 11 -1.04 16.96 -15.59
C ALA A 11 -1.20 18.18 -14.64
N ASN A 12 -2.39 18.78 -14.64
CA ASN A 12 -2.67 19.99 -13.88
C ASN A 12 -2.78 19.68 -12.38
N TRP A 13 -1.68 19.80 -11.66
CA TRP A 13 -1.61 19.60 -10.22
C TRP A 13 -2.54 20.55 -9.45
N ALA A 14 -2.66 21.81 -9.87
CA ALA A 14 -3.53 22.78 -9.20
C ALA A 14 -5.00 22.33 -9.19
N ARG A 15 -5.49 21.75 -10.30
CA ARG A 15 -6.83 21.19 -10.36
C ARG A 15 -7.00 20.00 -9.42
N PHE A 16 -6.05 19.07 -9.43
CA PHE A 16 -6.09 17.88 -8.58
C PHE A 16 -6.05 18.26 -7.10
N THR A 17 -5.11 19.09 -6.68
CA THR A 17 -4.95 19.51 -5.28
C THR A 17 -6.13 20.35 -4.79
N THR A 18 -6.76 21.16 -5.67
CA THR A 18 -8.00 21.88 -5.32
C THR A 18 -9.15 20.93 -5.00
N LEU A 19 -9.36 19.90 -5.83
CA LEU A 19 -10.39 18.89 -5.58
C LEU A 19 -10.13 18.13 -4.28
N LEU A 20 -8.89 17.70 -4.09
CA LEU A 20 -8.45 16.99 -2.90
C LEU A 20 -8.64 17.83 -1.62
N SER A 21 -8.22 19.09 -1.65
CA SER A 21 -8.38 20.00 -0.51
C SER A 21 -9.85 20.24 -0.14
N LYS A 22 -10.75 20.30 -1.12
CA LYS A 22 -12.19 20.41 -0.85
C LYS A 22 -12.75 19.14 -0.19
N ALA A 23 -12.34 17.96 -0.66
CA ALA A 23 -12.73 16.69 -0.05
C ALA A 23 -12.22 16.58 1.39
N ILE A 24 -10.97 16.93 1.62
CA ILE A 24 -10.35 16.94 2.95
C ILE A 24 -11.07 17.91 3.88
N LYS A 25 -11.37 19.12 3.42
CA LYS A 25 -12.13 20.11 4.18
C LYS A 25 -13.48 19.54 4.64
N ALA A 26 -14.22 18.91 3.73
CA ALA A 26 -15.49 18.26 4.08
C ALA A 26 -15.33 17.15 5.14
N CYS A 27 -14.26 16.33 5.04
CA CYS A 27 -13.93 15.35 6.07
C CYS A 27 -13.65 16.00 7.43
N ARG A 28 -12.86 17.06 7.47
CA ARG A 28 -12.52 17.78 8.71
C ARG A 28 -13.76 18.45 9.34
N GLU A 29 -14.69 18.93 8.53
CA GLU A 29 -15.93 19.54 9.01
C GLU A 29 -16.86 18.52 9.70
N VAL A 30 -16.92 17.29 9.17
CA VAL A 30 -17.77 16.22 9.70
C VAL A 30 -17.09 15.44 10.82
N CYS A 31 -15.79 15.18 10.68
CA CYS A 31 -14.99 14.40 11.62
C CYS A 31 -13.61 15.03 11.83
N PRO A 32 -13.51 16.07 12.68
CA PRO A 32 -12.25 16.83 12.89
C PRO A 32 -11.08 15.98 13.39
N ALA A 33 -11.36 14.90 14.11
CA ALA A 33 -10.35 13.99 14.65
C ALA A 33 -9.86 12.93 13.66
N ALA A 34 -10.52 12.77 12.50
CA ALA A 34 -10.12 11.78 11.50
C ALA A 34 -8.72 12.09 10.94
N LYS A 35 -7.89 11.05 10.84
CA LYS A 35 -6.60 11.16 10.16
C LYS A 35 -6.79 11.02 8.65
N ILE A 36 -6.19 11.93 7.91
CA ILE A 36 -6.23 11.93 6.45
C ILE A 36 -4.99 11.24 5.91
N ILE A 37 -5.19 10.17 5.17
CA ILE A 37 -4.12 9.42 4.50
C ILE A 37 -4.15 9.75 3.01
N LEU A 38 -3.04 10.22 2.46
CA LEU A 38 -2.86 10.28 1.02
C LEU A 38 -2.10 9.05 0.53
N HIS A 39 -2.66 8.37 -0.44
CA HIS A 39 -2.21 7.04 -0.86
C HIS A 39 -1.59 7.06 -2.26
N THR A 40 -0.47 6.33 -2.41
CA THR A 40 0.16 6.03 -3.70
C THR A 40 0.79 4.63 -3.70
N GLU A 41 0.84 4.00 -4.88
CA GLU A 41 1.48 2.69 -5.11
C GLU A 41 2.90 2.81 -5.68
N ARG A 42 3.49 4.01 -5.70
CA ARG A 42 4.76 4.30 -6.38
C ARG A 42 6.02 3.93 -5.59
N VAL A 43 5.97 2.94 -4.71
CA VAL A 43 7.12 2.51 -3.89
C VAL A 43 8.32 2.05 -4.71
N ALA A 44 8.09 1.41 -5.87
CA ALA A 44 9.16 1.01 -6.79
C ALA A 44 9.75 2.19 -7.61
N GLN A 45 9.19 3.39 -7.47
CA GLN A 45 9.61 4.61 -8.14
C GLN A 45 9.70 5.75 -7.12
N PRO A 46 10.67 5.73 -6.19
CA PRO A 46 10.72 6.66 -5.06
C PRO A 46 10.73 8.14 -5.45
N ASP A 47 11.30 8.49 -6.60
CA ASP A 47 11.29 9.87 -7.09
C ASP A 47 9.90 10.32 -7.54
N VAL A 48 9.14 9.43 -8.19
CA VAL A 48 7.75 9.70 -8.58
C VAL A 48 6.86 9.83 -7.34
N MET A 49 7.06 8.94 -6.35
CA MET A 49 6.38 8.99 -5.06
C MET A 49 6.67 10.33 -4.36
N THR A 50 7.94 10.69 -4.24
CA THR A 50 8.36 11.95 -3.60
C THR A 50 7.79 13.17 -4.33
N ASN A 51 7.80 13.17 -5.67
CA ASN A 51 7.21 14.25 -6.44
C ASN A 51 5.71 14.43 -6.16
N PHE A 52 4.97 13.33 -6.04
CA PHE A 52 3.55 13.38 -5.69
C PHE A 52 3.33 14.13 -4.37
N TYR A 53 4.02 13.75 -3.30
CA TYR A 53 3.87 14.40 -1.99
C TYR A 53 4.43 15.82 -1.95
N ASN A 54 5.48 16.13 -2.71
CA ASN A 54 5.98 17.50 -2.87
C ASN A 54 4.93 18.42 -3.50
N GLU A 55 4.19 17.95 -4.50
CA GLU A 55 3.10 18.73 -5.09
C GLU A 55 1.97 18.97 -4.07
N MET A 56 1.70 18.00 -3.18
CA MET A 56 0.75 18.17 -2.08
C MET A 56 1.23 19.23 -1.08
N GLN A 57 2.51 19.21 -0.70
CA GLN A 57 3.10 20.23 0.20
C GLN A 57 3.08 21.62 -0.43
N LYS A 58 3.49 21.76 -1.70
CA LYS A 58 3.45 23.05 -2.43
C LYS A 58 2.04 23.65 -2.42
N ALA A 59 1.04 22.82 -2.60
CA ALA A 59 -0.37 23.23 -2.60
C ALA A 59 -0.97 23.36 -1.19
N LYS A 60 -0.20 23.09 -0.13
CA LYS A 60 -0.63 23.12 1.28
C LYS A 60 -1.87 22.22 1.53
N VAL A 61 -1.88 21.03 0.94
CA VAL A 61 -2.91 20.04 1.17
C VAL A 61 -2.81 19.54 2.61
N ASP A 62 -3.92 19.59 3.36
CA ASP A 62 -3.99 19.19 4.78
C ASP A 62 -4.16 17.67 4.90
N TYR A 63 -3.02 16.95 5.02
CA TYR A 63 -3.03 15.51 5.28
C TYR A 63 -2.06 15.15 6.41
N ASP A 64 -2.31 14.03 7.08
CA ASP A 64 -1.56 13.57 8.26
C ASP A 64 -0.55 12.48 7.91
N ILE A 65 -0.91 11.56 7.01
CA ILE A 65 -0.21 10.28 6.82
C ILE A 65 0.08 10.03 5.34
N ILE A 66 1.28 9.56 5.06
CA ILE A 66 1.71 9.03 3.77
C ILE A 66 1.27 7.56 3.70
N GLY A 67 0.33 7.23 2.81
CA GLY A 67 -0.14 5.87 2.57
C GLY A 67 0.58 5.23 1.39
N LEU A 68 1.13 4.04 1.58
CA LEU A 68 1.85 3.30 0.55
C LEU A 68 1.22 1.93 0.29
N SER A 69 1.03 1.56 -0.97
CA SER A 69 0.76 0.17 -1.36
C SER A 69 2.06 -0.53 -1.73
N TYR A 70 2.22 -1.75 -1.23
CA TYR A 70 3.35 -2.58 -1.57
C TYR A 70 2.93 -4.04 -1.80
N TYR A 71 3.23 -4.53 -2.99
CA TYR A 71 3.05 -5.92 -3.38
C TYR A 71 4.35 -6.43 -4.00
N PRO A 72 5.08 -7.38 -3.37
CA PRO A 72 6.42 -7.77 -3.81
C PRO A 72 6.45 -8.33 -5.24
N TYR A 73 5.40 -9.00 -5.66
CA TYR A 73 5.28 -9.57 -7.01
C TYR A 73 5.03 -8.51 -8.11
N PHE A 74 4.80 -7.24 -7.74
CA PHE A 74 4.73 -6.10 -8.68
C PHE A 74 5.83 -5.07 -8.43
N HIS A 75 6.23 -4.86 -7.19
CA HIS A 75 7.10 -3.76 -6.80
C HIS A 75 8.55 -4.19 -6.52
N GLY A 76 8.81 -5.48 -6.29
CA GLY A 76 10.13 -6.00 -5.97
C GLY A 76 10.31 -6.38 -4.51
N TYR A 77 11.56 -6.63 -4.13
CA TYR A 77 11.93 -7.11 -2.80
C TYR A 77 11.60 -6.11 -1.67
N LEU A 78 11.58 -6.59 -0.42
CA LEU A 78 11.35 -5.75 0.77
C LEU A 78 12.29 -4.54 0.83
N SER A 79 13.51 -4.66 0.31
CA SER A 79 14.46 -3.54 0.20
C SER A 79 13.95 -2.37 -0.66
N VAL A 80 13.08 -2.63 -1.63
CA VAL A 80 12.44 -1.58 -2.44
C VAL A 80 11.48 -0.77 -1.58
N LEU A 81 10.66 -1.45 -0.78
CA LEU A 81 9.77 -0.79 0.17
C LEU A 81 10.56 0.00 1.21
N GLU A 82 11.62 -0.61 1.79
CA GLU A 82 12.47 0.04 2.79
C GLU A 82 13.13 1.31 2.24
N THR A 83 13.61 1.28 0.99
CA THR A 83 14.15 2.46 0.30
C THR A 83 13.09 3.58 0.17
N ALA A 84 11.86 3.22 -0.21
CA ALA A 84 10.77 4.19 -0.34
C ALA A 84 10.39 4.80 1.02
N ILE A 85 10.32 3.99 2.08
CA ILE A 85 10.05 4.45 3.45
C ILE A 85 11.15 5.40 3.91
N THR A 86 12.42 5.00 3.81
CA THR A 86 13.56 5.84 4.21
C THR A 86 13.55 7.19 3.48
N LYS A 87 13.23 7.17 2.20
CA LYS A 87 13.12 8.41 1.43
C LYS A 87 11.95 9.28 1.88
N ALA A 88 10.81 8.68 2.19
CA ALA A 88 9.65 9.39 2.73
C ALA A 88 9.97 10.00 4.11
N GLU A 89 10.59 9.25 5.03
CA GLU A 89 10.99 9.71 6.36
C GLU A 89 11.94 10.91 6.30
N THR A 90 12.90 10.87 5.37
CA THR A 90 13.89 11.94 5.24
C THR A 90 13.34 13.20 4.55
N THR A 91 12.38 13.03 3.63
CA THR A 91 11.82 14.14 2.86
C THR A 91 10.62 14.80 3.57
N PHE A 92 9.83 14.02 4.31
CA PHE A 92 8.56 14.43 4.94
C PHE A 92 8.58 14.10 6.44
N ALA A 93 9.56 14.64 7.15
CA ALA A 93 9.82 14.31 8.55
C ALA A 93 8.67 14.64 9.52
N ASP A 94 7.71 15.48 9.11
CA ASP A 94 6.51 15.84 9.86
C ASP A 94 5.33 14.87 9.64
N LYS A 95 5.48 13.87 8.76
CA LYS A 95 4.42 12.93 8.41
C LYS A 95 4.69 11.54 8.98
N ASP A 96 3.62 10.88 9.41
CA ASP A 96 3.63 9.46 9.65
C ASP A 96 3.49 8.68 8.32
N ILE A 97 3.85 7.42 8.34
CA ILE A 97 3.77 6.53 7.18
C ILE A 97 2.90 5.32 7.54
N MET A 98 2.11 4.85 6.60
CA MET A 98 1.29 3.66 6.78
C MET A 98 1.31 2.82 5.50
N ILE A 99 1.53 1.52 5.65
CA ILE A 99 1.35 0.60 4.54
C ILE A 99 -0.13 0.25 4.48
N VAL A 100 -0.83 0.87 3.54
CA VAL A 100 -2.30 0.80 3.45
C VAL A 100 -2.80 -0.35 2.59
N GLU A 101 -1.89 -0.97 1.83
CA GLU A 101 -2.15 -2.20 1.09
C GLU A 101 -0.89 -3.04 0.99
N THR A 102 -1.03 -4.32 1.31
CA THR A 102 -0.03 -5.37 1.01
C THR A 102 -0.71 -6.72 0.90
N GLY A 103 0.01 -7.71 0.40
CA GLY A 103 -0.46 -9.08 0.35
C GLY A 103 0.64 -10.00 -0.16
N TYR A 104 0.56 -11.27 0.21
CA TYR A 104 1.44 -12.32 -0.30
C TYR A 104 0.66 -13.63 -0.46
N PRO A 105 0.83 -14.37 -1.57
CA PRO A 105 0.07 -15.59 -1.80
C PRO A 105 0.52 -16.75 -0.90
N TYR A 106 -0.44 -17.56 -0.45
CA TYR A 106 -0.19 -18.76 0.34
C TYR A 106 -0.20 -20.06 -0.49
N ALA A 107 -0.47 -20.01 -1.81
CA ALA A 107 -0.61 -21.25 -2.61
C ALA A 107 -0.07 -21.16 -4.04
N TRP A 108 -0.31 -20.09 -4.80
CA TRP A 108 0.14 -19.94 -6.19
C TRP A 108 0.43 -18.47 -6.52
N ALA A 109 1.18 -18.24 -7.60
CA ALA A 109 1.49 -16.89 -8.06
C ALA A 109 0.23 -16.09 -8.37
N VAL A 110 0.19 -14.82 -7.96
CA VAL A 110 -0.88 -13.90 -8.36
C VAL A 110 -0.79 -13.64 -9.86
N PRO A 111 -1.87 -13.80 -10.63
CA PRO A 111 -1.86 -13.52 -12.07
C PRO A 111 -1.42 -12.09 -12.38
N GLY A 112 -0.61 -11.95 -13.43
CA GLY A 112 -0.03 -10.66 -13.81
C GLY A 112 1.20 -10.26 -13.00
N SER A 113 1.68 -11.12 -12.08
CA SER A 113 2.96 -10.89 -11.39
C SER A 113 4.09 -10.68 -12.39
N THR A 114 4.89 -9.64 -12.16
CA THR A 114 6.06 -9.32 -12.99
C THR A 114 7.37 -9.77 -12.36
N ILE A 115 7.34 -10.15 -11.08
CA ILE A 115 8.49 -10.57 -10.28
C ILE A 115 8.15 -11.89 -9.60
N ASP A 116 8.99 -12.90 -9.84
CA ASP A 116 8.90 -14.17 -9.11
C ASP A 116 9.67 -14.06 -7.80
N TYR A 117 8.93 -13.98 -6.70
CA TYR A 117 9.49 -13.90 -5.36
C TYR A 117 9.49 -15.26 -4.63
N SER A 118 9.02 -16.33 -5.28
CA SER A 118 8.85 -17.66 -4.69
C SER A 118 10.16 -18.31 -4.25
N LYS A 119 11.30 -17.89 -4.82
CA LYS A 119 12.63 -18.36 -4.40
C LYS A 119 13.06 -17.84 -3.03
N THR A 120 12.50 -16.71 -2.59
CA THR A 120 12.78 -16.12 -1.27
C THR A 120 11.72 -16.57 -0.26
N TYR A 121 10.45 -16.48 -0.65
CA TYR A 121 9.31 -16.95 0.13
C TYR A 121 8.45 -17.84 -0.76
N SER A 122 8.39 -19.14 -0.50
CA SER A 122 7.59 -20.07 -1.32
C SER A 122 6.12 -19.64 -1.34
N TYR A 123 5.42 -19.94 -2.44
CA TYR A 123 3.96 -19.78 -2.50
C TYR A 123 3.30 -20.89 -1.69
N SER A 124 3.33 -20.71 -0.38
CA SER A 124 2.82 -21.64 0.62
C SER A 124 2.40 -20.87 1.86
N ASP A 125 1.68 -21.52 2.74
CA ASP A 125 1.28 -20.98 4.03
C ASP A 125 2.50 -20.55 4.87
N ASP A 126 3.56 -21.38 4.91
CA ASP A 126 4.82 -21.02 5.55
C ASP A 126 5.53 -19.85 4.89
N GLY A 127 5.50 -19.78 3.55
CA GLY A 127 6.13 -18.67 2.82
C GLY A 127 5.39 -17.35 3.02
N GLN A 128 4.05 -17.35 3.07
CA GLN A 128 3.27 -16.17 3.41
C GLN A 128 3.60 -15.69 4.84
N ALA A 129 3.67 -16.61 5.80
CA ALA A 129 4.02 -16.28 7.18
C ALA A 129 5.44 -15.72 7.30
N ALA A 130 6.42 -16.32 6.60
CA ALA A 130 7.80 -15.85 6.59
C ALA A 130 7.92 -14.44 6.00
N PHE A 131 7.25 -14.19 4.86
CA PHE A 131 7.19 -12.85 4.25
C PHE A 131 6.58 -11.83 5.22
N THR A 132 5.43 -12.15 5.81
CA THR A 132 4.73 -11.26 6.75
C THR A 132 5.62 -10.92 7.95
N LYS A 133 6.27 -11.93 8.54
CA LYS A 133 7.19 -11.76 9.66
C LYS A 133 8.38 -10.85 9.32
N ASP A 134 9.01 -11.06 8.16
CA ASP A 134 10.17 -10.27 7.77
C ASP A 134 9.77 -8.84 7.37
N MET A 135 8.59 -8.67 6.76
CA MET A 135 8.02 -7.35 6.51
C MET A 135 7.76 -6.59 7.81
N ILE A 136 7.10 -7.20 8.79
CA ILE A 136 6.83 -6.57 10.09
C ILE A 136 8.14 -6.21 10.79
N LYS A 137 9.15 -7.09 10.79
CA LYS A 137 10.47 -6.81 11.35
C LYS A 137 11.14 -5.62 10.67
N MET A 138 11.03 -5.51 9.36
CA MET A 138 11.57 -4.37 8.60
C MET A 138 10.83 -3.10 8.98
N LEU A 139 9.49 -3.10 8.97
CA LEU A 139 8.67 -1.93 9.31
C LEU A 139 8.93 -1.43 10.74
N ASN A 140 9.15 -2.32 11.71
CA ASN A 140 9.43 -1.96 13.10
C ASN A 140 10.79 -1.24 13.31
N ARG A 141 11.66 -1.19 12.29
CA ARG A 141 12.88 -0.36 12.34
C ARG A 141 12.61 1.11 12.03
N HIS A 142 11.43 1.42 11.49
CA HIS A 142 11.04 2.75 11.03
C HIS A 142 10.04 3.38 12.01
N GLN A 143 10.50 4.35 12.79
CA GLN A 143 9.68 4.96 13.84
C GLN A 143 8.46 5.73 13.33
N LYS A 144 8.48 6.15 12.07
CA LYS A 144 7.37 6.85 11.40
C LYS A 144 6.32 5.92 10.84
N VAL A 145 6.60 4.62 10.75
CA VAL A 145 5.62 3.65 10.26
C VAL A 145 4.66 3.29 11.40
N THR A 146 3.40 3.66 11.25
CA THR A 146 2.38 3.56 12.30
C THR A 146 1.32 2.50 12.04
N GLY A 147 1.31 1.86 10.85
CA GLY A 147 0.32 0.84 10.55
C GLY A 147 0.61 0.04 9.28
N LEU A 148 0.00 -1.14 9.26
CA LEU A 148 0.03 -2.08 8.15
C LEU A 148 -1.37 -2.64 7.94
N PHE A 149 -1.88 -2.56 6.72
CA PHE A 149 -3.15 -3.15 6.29
C PHE A 149 -2.92 -4.22 5.25
N TRP A 150 -3.48 -5.38 5.51
CA TRP A 150 -3.46 -6.49 4.56
C TRP A 150 -4.63 -6.36 3.58
N TRP A 151 -4.38 -6.55 2.30
CA TRP A 151 -5.37 -6.47 1.23
C TRP A 151 -5.64 -7.85 0.65
N TRP A 152 -6.69 -8.47 0.87
CA TRP A 152 -7.77 -8.40 1.86
C TRP A 152 -7.47 -9.36 3.01
N MET A 153 -7.92 -9.11 4.21
CA MET A 153 -7.73 -10.07 5.31
C MET A 153 -8.49 -11.36 5.03
N GLU A 154 -9.76 -11.23 4.65
CA GLU A 154 -10.65 -12.32 4.31
C GLU A 154 -11.21 -12.11 2.91
N TYR A 155 -11.32 -13.19 2.17
CA TYR A 155 -11.96 -13.18 0.86
C TYR A 155 -12.63 -14.51 0.59
N ASN A 156 -13.95 -14.53 0.47
CA ASN A 156 -14.69 -15.73 0.19
C ASN A 156 -14.80 -15.95 -1.33
N ALA A 157 -13.95 -16.81 -1.86
CA ALA A 157 -13.96 -17.22 -3.26
C ALA A 157 -14.96 -18.33 -3.58
N LYS A 158 -15.71 -18.82 -2.59
CA LYS A 158 -16.66 -19.93 -2.79
C LYS A 158 -17.69 -19.55 -3.85
N ASN A 159 -17.80 -20.40 -4.87
CA ASN A 159 -18.73 -20.24 -5.99
C ASN A 159 -18.43 -19.02 -6.91
N THR A 160 -17.20 -18.53 -6.95
CA THR A 160 -16.78 -17.49 -7.89
C THR A 160 -15.75 -18.02 -8.88
N SER A 161 -15.71 -17.43 -10.08
CA SER A 161 -14.69 -17.70 -11.10
C SER A 161 -13.44 -16.82 -10.97
N LEU A 162 -13.43 -15.92 -10.03
CA LEU A 162 -12.31 -15.04 -9.78
C LEU A 162 -11.18 -15.83 -9.14
N SER A 163 -10.05 -15.98 -9.74
CA SER A 163 -9.08 -17.00 -9.33
C SER A 163 -7.78 -16.45 -8.76
N GLY A 164 -7.33 -15.29 -9.19
CA GLY A 164 -5.93 -14.94 -9.02
C GLY A 164 -5.53 -14.48 -7.64
N TRP A 165 -6.31 -13.62 -7.03
CA TRP A 165 -6.01 -12.98 -5.76
C TRP A 165 -6.48 -13.75 -4.53
N TYR A 166 -7.19 -14.86 -4.71
CA TYR A 166 -7.80 -15.63 -3.62
C TYR A 166 -6.85 -16.33 -2.68
N ASN A 167 -5.60 -16.42 -3.05
CA ASN A 167 -4.60 -16.99 -2.20
C ASN A 167 -3.66 -15.94 -1.57
N ALA A 168 -4.00 -14.66 -1.68
CA ALA A 168 -3.30 -13.58 -0.99
C ALA A 168 -3.93 -13.16 0.36
N PRO A 169 -5.22 -13.43 0.67
CA PRO A 169 -5.79 -13.18 1.99
C PRO A 169 -5.11 -13.95 3.12
N LEU A 170 -5.44 -13.56 4.36
CA LEU A 170 -4.98 -14.24 5.58
C LEU A 170 -5.87 -15.41 6.01
N PHE A 171 -6.90 -15.70 5.22
CA PHE A 171 -7.76 -16.88 5.37
C PHE A 171 -7.77 -17.66 4.07
N ASP A 172 -7.54 -18.97 4.14
CA ASP A 172 -7.65 -19.86 2.99
C ASP A 172 -9.11 -19.91 2.52
N SER A 173 -9.36 -19.36 1.35
CA SER A 173 -10.71 -19.28 0.75
C SER A 173 -11.39 -20.63 0.50
N ARG A 174 -10.63 -21.74 0.46
CA ARG A 174 -11.15 -23.10 0.25
C ARG A 174 -11.62 -23.73 1.56
N THR A 175 -10.96 -23.44 2.65
CA THR A 175 -11.19 -24.07 3.95
C THR A 175 -11.82 -23.13 4.99
N GLY A 176 -11.71 -21.82 4.79
CA GLY A 176 -12.12 -20.80 5.75
C GLY A 176 -11.20 -20.69 6.98
N LYS A 177 -10.08 -21.43 6.99
CA LYS A 177 -9.12 -21.38 8.10
C LYS A 177 -8.14 -20.22 7.94
N ALA A 178 -7.73 -19.64 9.04
CA ALA A 178 -6.64 -18.69 9.07
C ALA A 178 -5.34 -19.33 8.54
N THR A 179 -4.56 -18.55 7.81
CA THR A 179 -3.20 -18.93 7.42
C THR A 179 -2.23 -18.70 8.58
N LYS A 180 -1.06 -19.32 8.54
CA LYS A 180 0.00 -19.14 9.54
C LYS A 180 0.51 -17.70 9.68
N ALA A 181 0.22 -16.84 8.71
CA ALA A 181 0.56 -15.43 8.78
C ALA A 181 -0.29 -14.65 9.82
N MET A 182 -1.35 -15.29 10.35
CA MET A 182 -2.17 -14.75 11.44
C MET A 182 -1.65 -15.08 12.84
N ASP A 183 -0.71 -16.04 12.96
CA ASP A 183 -0.06 -16.45 14.22
C ASP A 183 1.08 -15.46 14.59
#